data_aec359eb717b9b63961abb2cbf8321fb
#
_entry.id   aec359eb717b9b63961abb2cbf8321fb
#
_cell.length_a   1.000
_cell.length_b   1.000
_cell.length_c   1.000
_cell.angle_alpha   90.00
_cell.angle_beta   90.00
_cell.angle_gamma   90.00
#
_symmetry.space_group_name_H-M   'P 1'
#
loop_
_entity.id
_entity.type
_entity.pdbx_description
1 polymer ?
#
loop_
_entity_poly.entity_id
_entity_poly.type
_entity_poly.pdbx_seq_one_letter_code
_entity_poly.pdbx_strand_id
1 'polypeptide(L)'
;MRPTLRHLSALLLIAVLAGCASWAPRDPLHIDLVGLEPLPSQGLEARFAVKLRVQNPNESAIDFDGIALALDINDQPLARGVSDQHGQVPRFGETVISVPVTISAYSVLRQAWGASTHQPGQSLPYQLRGKLADGPFGTRRFSDSGQLTWPPAQPALR
;
A
#
# COMPACT_ATOMS: atom_id res chain seq x y z
N MET A 1 15.41 48.72 -33.00
CA MET A 1 14.98 47.42 -32.40
C MET A 1 13.48 47.49 -32.23
N ARG A 2 12.75 46.60 -32.87
CA ARG A 2 11.28 46.68 -33.01
C ARG A 2 10.57 46.41 -31.68
N PRO A 3 9.69 47.28 -31.19
CA PRO A 3 9.02 47.17 -29.89
C PRO A 3 8.17 45.87 -29.78
N THR A 4 7.72 45.35 -30.89
CA THR A 4 6.92 44.13 -30.99
C THR A 4 7.67 42.87 -30.48
N LEU A 5 8.99 42.79 -30.68
CA LEU A 5 9.79 41.65 -30.25
C LEU A 5 9.94 41.61 -28.71
N ARG A 6 10.02 42.78 -28.08
CA ARG A 6 10.10 42.89 -26.60
C ARG A 6 8.79 42.48 -25.92
N HIS A 7 7.65 42.85 -26.51
CA HIS A 7 6.34 42.42 -25.97
C HIS A 7 6.08 40.92 -26.18
N LEU A 8 6.54 40.36 -27.29
CA LEU A 8 6.44 38.92 -27.53
C LEU A 8 7.28 38.11 -26.52
N SER A 9 8.50 38.58 -26.24
CA SER A 9 9.37 37.93 -25.24
C SER A 9 8.80 38.03 -23.81
N ALA A 10 8.18 39.17 -23.46
CA ALA A 10 7.54 39.32 -22.15
C ALA A 10 6.32 38.43 -22.01
N LEU A 11 5.48 38.29 -23.05
CA LEU A 11 4.33 37.40 -23.06
C LEU A 11 4.74 35.93 -22.95
N LEU A 12 5.79 35.50 -23.63
CA LEU A 12 6.34 34.16 -23.56
C LEU A 12 6.86 33.84 -22.13
N LEU A 13 7.55 34.81 -21.51
CA LEU A 13 8.07 34.67 -20.16
C LEU A 13 6.94 34.50 -19.13
N ILE A 14 5.87 35.29 -19.26
CA ILE A 14 4.68 35.19 -18.39
C ILE A 14 3.98 33.85 -18.58
N ALA A 15 3.86 33.33 -19.81
CA ALA A 15 3.26 32.05 -20.10
C ALA A 15 4.07 30.88 -19.49
N VAL A 16 5.40 30.97 -19.48
CA VAL A 16 6.28 29.97 -18.86
C VAL A 16 6.19 30.01 -17.33
N LEU A 17 6.08 31.18 -16.71
CA LEU A 17 5.91 31.31 -15.26
C LEU A 17 4.53 30.82 -14.79
N ALA A 18 3.49 30.99 -15.58
CA ALA A 18 2.16 30.51 -15.26
C ALA A 18 2.05 28.95 -15.26
N GLY A 19 2.90 28.27 -16.02
CA GLY A 19 2.94 26.81 -16.09
C GLY A 19 3.42 26.11 -14.82
N CYS A 20 4.16 26.77 -13.95
CA CYS A 20 4.68 26.18 -12.71
C CYS A 20 3.69 26.23 -11.54
N ALA A 21 2.61 26.98 -11.62
CA ALA A 21 1.65 27.15 -10.51
C ALA A 21 0.69 25.97 -10.31
N SER A 22 0.63 25.03 -11.26
CA SER A 22 -0.35 23.93 -11.24
C SER A 22 0.14 22.65 -10.55
N TRP A 23 1.39 22.62 -10.10
CA TRP A 23 1.96 21.44 -9.44
C TRP A 23 1.92 21.60 -7.92
N ALA A 24 0.72 21.64 -7.37
CA ALA A 24 0.58 21.52 -5.91
C ALA A 24 1.10 20.15 -5.49
N PRO A 25 2.09 20.07 -4.58
CA PRO A 25 2.51 18.78 -4.05
C PRO A 25 1.30 18.12 -3.36
N ARG A 26 0.97 16.91 -3.78
CA ARG A 26 -0.09 16.13 -3.12
C ARG A 26 0.49 15.49 -1.87
N ASP A 27 -0.27 15.54 -0.79
CA ASP A 27 0.09 14.85 0.44
C ASP A 27 0.12 13.34 0.21
N PRO A 28 1.05 12.62 0.87
CA PRO A 28 1.12 11.17 0.76
C PRO A 28 -0.15 10.52 1.30
N LEU A 29 -0.57 9.41 0.70
CA LEU A 29 -1.64 8.59 1.23
C LEU A 29 -1.18 7.93 2.52
N HIS A 30 -2.09 7.84 3.51
CA HIS A 30 -1.90 6.99 4.68
C HIS A 30 -2.49 5.62 4.36
N ILE A 31 -1.67 4.58 4.49
CA ILE A 31 -2.08 3.20 4.16
C ILE A 31 -1.68 2.30 5.31
N ASP A 32 -2.69 1.76 6.00
CA ASP A 32 -2.53 0.93 7.19
C ASP A 32 -3.02 -0.49 6.93
N LEU A 33 -2.33 -1.47 7.52
CA LEU A 33 -2.80 -2.84 7.59
C LEU A 33 -3.90 -2.94 8.65
N VAL A 34 -5.14 -3.20 8.24
CA VAL A 34 -6.30 -3.25 9.15
C VAL A 34 -6.89 -4.64 9.34
N GLY A 35 -6.44 -5.63 8.58
CA GLY A 35 -6.92 -7.00 8.75
C GLY A 35 -6.27 -8.03 7.85
N LEU A 36 -6.37 -9.29 8.28
CA LEU A 36 -5.98 -10.48 7.54
C LEU A 36 -7.14 -11.48 7.62
N GLU A 37 -7.76 -11.77 6.49
CA GLU A 37 -8.87 -12.73 6.43
C GLU A 37 -8.41 -14.00 5.72
N PRO A 38 -8.64 -15.19 6.28
CA PRO A 38 -8.31 -16.44 5.60
C PRO A 38 -9.18 -16.63 4.35
N LEU A 39 -8.58 -17.08 3.27
CA LEU A 39 -9.24 -17.46 2.03
C LEU A 39 -9.16 -18.99 1.84
N PRO A 40 -10.09 -19.58 1.06
CA PRO A 40 -9.99 -20.98 0.68
C PRO A 40 -8.64 -21.30 0.08
N SER A 41 -7.97 -22.32 0.62
CA SER A 41 -6.61 -22.72 0.26
C SER A 41 -6.64 -24.06 -0.45
N GLN A 42 -5.66 -24.35 -1.31
CA GLN A 42 -5.48 -25.62 -1.97
C GLN A 42 -4.04 -26.10 -1.79
N GLY A 43 -3.87 -27.37 -1.45
CA GLY A 43 -2.55 -27.97 -1.25
C GLY A 43 -1.81 -27.45 -0.02
N LEU A 44 -0.52 -27.17 -0.18
CA LEU A 44 0.39 -26.72 0.90
C LEU A 44 0.54 -25.20 0.96
N GLU A 45 -0.40 -24.46 0.38
CA GLU A 45 -0.40 -23.00 0.37
C GLU A 45 -1.53 -22.47 1.25
N ALA A 46 -1.26 -21.52 2.10
CA ALA A 46 -2.26 -20.75 2.83
C ALA A 46 -2.53 -19.43 2.10
N ARG A 47 -3.80 -19.12 1.87
CA ARG A 47 -4.22 -17.89 1.20
C ARG A 47 -4.94 -16.98 2.19
N PHE A 48 -4.64 -15.69 2.09
CA PHE A 48 -5.26 -14.65 2.91
C PHE A 48 -5.62 -13.44 2.05
N ALA A 49 -6.62 -12.70 2.49
CA ALA A 49 -6.89 -11.36 2.01
C ALA A 49 -6.29 -10.36 3.01
N VAL A 50 -5.31 -9.60 2.56
CA VAL A 50 -4.76 -8.45 3.30
C VAL A 50 -5.69 -7.28 3.10
N LYS A 51 -6.26 -6.76 4.18
CA LYS A 51 -7.12 -5.57 4.16
C LYS A 51 -6.28 -4.34 4.45
N LEU A 52 -6.25 -3.43 3.49
CA LEU A 52 -5.55 -2.14 3.58
C LEU A 52 -6.57 -1.01 3.67
N ARG A 53 -6.49 -0.20 4.71
CA ARG A 53 -7.19 1.09 4.77
C ARG A 53 -6.33 2.12 4.08
N VAL A 54 -6.87 2.75 3.05
CA VAL A 54 -6.21 3.84 2.30
C VAL A 54 -6.95 5.13 2.61
N GLN A 55 -6.26 6.08 3.23
CA GLN A 55 -6.79 7.40 3.57
C GLN A 55 -6.17 8.45 2.65
N ASN A 56 -7.00 9.31 2.11
CA ASN A 56 -6.62 10.38 1.19
C ASN A 56 -6.76 11.74 1.87
N PRO A 57 -5.66 12.40 2.28
CA PRO A 57 -5.70 13.73 2.89
C PRO A 57 -5.85 14.86 1.85
N ASN A 58 -5.99 14.55 0.57
CA ASN A 58 -5.99 15.53 -0.50
C ASN A 58 -7.40 16.01 -0.85
N GLU A 59 -7.48 17.22 -1.41
CA GLU A 59 -8.72 17.85 -1.90
C GLU A 59 -9.29 17.19 -3.16
N SER A 60 -8.50 16.35 -3.84
CA SER A 60 -8.93 15.61 -5.03
C SER A 60 -9.02 14.11 -4.72
N ALA A 61 -10.01 13.46 -5.31
CA ALA A 61 -10.11 12.01 -5.27
C ALA A 61 -8.92 11.36 -6.02
N ILE A 62 -8.59 10.11 -5.66
CA ILE A 62 -7.49 9.36 -6.24
C ILE A 62 -8.05 8.07 -6.81
N ASP A 63 -7.96 7.93 -8.11
CA ASP A 63 -8.32 6.70 -8.80
C ASP A 63 -7.16 5.71 -8.71
N PHE A 64 -7.47 4.42 -8.63
CA PHE A 64 -6.49 3.35 -8.71
C PHE A 64 -7.01 2.19 -9.58
N ASP A 65 -6.11 1.52 -10.28
CA ASP A 65 -6.39 0.42 -11.19
C ASP A 65 -5.55 -0.83 -10.90
N GLY A 66 -4.90 -0.87 -9.77
CA GLY A 66 -4.16 -2.04 -9.32
C GLY A 66 -3.37 -1.77 -8.05
N ILE A 67 -3.05 -2.84 -7.34
CA ILE A 67 -2.24 -2.79 -6.14
C ILE A 67 -1.30 -3.98 -6.07
N ALA A 68 -0.09 -3.74 -5.64
CA ALA A 68 0.87 -4.78 -5.31
C ALA A 68 1.45 -4.53 -3.92
N LEU A 69 1.63 -5.59 -3.15
CA LEU A 69 2.20 -5.51 -1.81
C LEU A 69 3.20 -6.63 -1.52
N ALA A 70 4.08 -6.37 -0.58
CA ALA A 70 4.93 -7.34 0.07
C ALA A 70 4.82 -7.14 1.59
N LEU A 71 4.67 -8.22 2.31
CA LEU A 71 4.58 -8.27 3.76
C LEU A 71 5.77 -9.07 4.29
N ASP A 72 6.56 -8.42 5.12
CA ASP A 72 7.65 -9.04 5.85
C ASP A 72 7.25 -9.10 7.33
N ILE A 73 7.56 -10.19 8.02
CA ILE A 73 7.38 -10.35 9.47
C ILE A 73 8.73 -10.74 10.06
N ASN A 74 9.11 -10.05 11.13
CA ASN A 74 10.39 -10.29 11.81
C ASN A 74 11.58 -10.22 10.82
N ASP A 75 11.58 -9.21 9.94
CA ASP A 75 12.56 -8.99 8.87
C ASP A 75 12.68 -10.13 7.84
N GLN A 76 11.72 -11.06 7.84
CA GLN A 76 11.67 -12.18 6.91
C GLN A 76 10.49 -12.04 5.95
N PRO A 77 10.68 -12.20 4.63
CA PRO A 77 9.60 -12.19 3.68
C PRO A 77 8.56 -13.28 3.99
N LEU A 78 7.31 -12.88 4.21
CA LEU A 78 6.22 -13.80 4.49
C LEU A 78 5.32 -13.98 3.27
N ALA A 79 4.82 -12.89 2.69
CA ALA A 79 3.83 -12.95 1.63
C ALA A 79 4.01 -11.83 0.61
N ARG A 80 3.55 -12.10 -0.62
CA ARG A 80 3.41 -11.10 -1.68
C ARG A 80 2.04 -11.27 -2.32
N GLY A 81 1.45 -10.16 -2.72
CA GLY A 81 0.16 -10.16 -3.40
C GLY A 81 0.07 -9.08 -4.45
N VAL A 82 -0.77 -9.35 -5.42
CA VAL A 82 -1.18 -8.40 -6.45
C VAL A 82 -2.69 -8.50 -6.62
N SER A 83 -3.32 -7.38 -6.95
CA SER A 83 -4.74 -7.33 -7.28
C SER A 83 -4.92 -6.31 -8.39
N ASP A 84 -5.79 -6.63 -9.33
CA ASP A 84 -6.28 -5.76 -10.40
C ASP A 84 -7.53 -4.98 -9.96
N GLN A 85 -7.84 -4.99 -8.67
CA GLN A 85 -8.94 -4.21 -8.13
C GLN A 85 -8.75 -2.74 -8.48
N HIS A 86 -9.78 -2.14 -9.05
CA HIS A 86 -9.84 -0.73 -9.39
C HIS A 86 -10.92 -0.03 -8.57
N GLY A 87 -10.76 1.26 -8.40
CA GLY A 87 -11.69 2.07 -7.62
C GLY A 87 -11.18 3.47 -7.38
N GLN A 88 -11.79 4.13 -6.41
CA GLN A 88 -11.46 5.50 -6.05
C GLN A 88 -11.37 5.65 -4.54
N VAL A 89 -10.36 6.40 -4.09
CA VAL A 89 -10.29 6.91 -2.72
C VAL A 89 -10.84 8.35 -2.72
N PRO A 90 -11.97 8.62 -2.06
CA PRO A 90 -12.58 9.94 -2.07
C PRO A 90 -11.63 11.02 -1.52
N ARG A 91 -11.86 12.27 -1.92
CA ARG A 91 -11.19 13.42 -1.28
C ARG A 91 -11.52 13.46 0.21
N PHE A 92 -10.51 13.68 1.06
CA PHE A 92 -10.65 13.67 2.52
C PHE A 92 -11.41 12.46 3.06
N GLY A 93 -11.25 11.30 2.38
CA GLY A 93 -11.96 10.08 2.68
C GLY A 93 -11.05 8.86 2.74
N GLU A 94 -11.67 7.71 2.94
CA GLU A 94 -10.96 6.45 3.00
C GLU A 94 -11.66 5.35 2.20
N THR A 95 -10.88 4.32 1.84
CA THR A 95 -11.38 3.11 1.18
C THR A 95 -10.59 1.92 1.72
N VAL A 96 -11.28 0.79 1.92
CA VAL A 96 -10.61 -0.47 2.28
C VAL A 96 -10.42 -1.33 1.03
N ILE A 97 -9.16 -1.65 0.75
CA ILE A 97 -8.77 -2.48 -0.40
C ILE A 97 -8.36 -3.86 0.11
N SER A 98 -8.82 -4.91 -0.58
CA SER A 98 -8.53 -6.30 -0.25
C SER A 98 -7.57 -6.91 -1.27
N VAL A 99 -6.39 -7.32 -0.81
CA VAL A 99 -5.36 -7.89 -1.68
C VAL A 99 -5.14 -9.36 -1.34
N PRO A 100 -5.41 -10.29 -2.26
CA PRO A 100 -5.12 -11.69 -2.03
C PRO A 100 -3.61 -11.92 -2.00
N VAL A 101 -3.15 -12.65 -0.99
CA VAL A 101 -1.76 -13.07 -0.83
C VAL A 101 -1.69 -14.57 -0.61
N THR A 102 -0.60 -15.16 -1.06
CA THR A 102 -0.31 -16.57 -0.83
C THR A 102 0.95 -16.70 0.02
N ILE A 103 0.86 -17.53 1.06
CA ILE A 103 1.94 -17.88 1.95
C ILE A 103 2.30 -19.33 1.67
N SER A 104 3.52 -19.60 1.23
CA SER A 104 3.98 -20.98 1.01
C SER A 104 4.34 -21.66 2.33
N ALA A 105 4.20 -22.99 2.40
CA ALA A 105 4.64 -23.77 3.54
C ALA A 105 6.12 -23.54 3.88
N TYR A 106 6.96 -23.30 2.89
CA TYR A 106 8.37 -22.94 3.08
C TYR A 106 8.55 -21.61 3.83
N SER A 107 7.74 -20.60 3.50
CA SER A 107 7.75 -19.31 4.22
C SER A 107 7.34 -19.48 5.68
N VAL A 108 6.33 -20.31 5.95
CA VAL A 108 5.90 -20.64 7.31
C VAL A 108 7.00 -21.37 8.08
N LEU A 109 7.64 -22.36 7.46
CA LEU A 109 8.74 -23.11 8.08
C LEU A 109 9.93 -22.22 8.41
N ARG A 110 10.30 -21.33 7.52
CA ARG A 110 11.38 -20.35 7.75
C ARG A 110 11.05 -19.38 8.89
N GLN A 111 9.80 -18.92 8.97
CA GLN A 111 9.32 -18.11 10.10
C GLN A 111 9.36 -18.90 11.42
N ALA A 112 8.96 -20.16 11.41
CA ALA A 112 8.99 -21.03 12.59
C ALA A 112 10.42 -21.25 13.11
N TRP A 113 11.41 -21.39 12.22
CA TRP A 113 12.82 -21.48 12.64
C TRP A 113 13.36 -20.17 13.23
N GLY A 114 12.95 -19.01 12.69
CA GLY A 114 13.27 -17.71 13.27
C GLY A 114 12.51 -17.43 14.58
N ALA A 115 11.33 -18.02 14.73
CA ALA A 115 10.45 -17.83 15.89
C ALA A 115 10.72 -18.81 17.05
N SER A 116 11.65 -19.74 16.92
CA SER A 116 11.97 -20.72 17.98
C SER A 116 12.42 -20.09 19.32
N THR A 117 12.68 -18.78 19.30
CA THR A 117 13.00 -17.96 20.48
C THR A 117 11.82 -17.12 20.98
N HIS A 118 10.65 -17.13 20.29
CA HIS A 118 9.52 -16.27 20.61
C HIS A 118 8.46 -17.05 21.41
N GLN A 119 7.99 -16.43 22.48
CA GLN A 119 6.94 -17.01 23.34
C GLN A 119 5.53 -16.69 22.78
N PRO A 120 4.53 -17.58 22.98
CA PRO A 120 3.15 -17.31 22.65
C PRO A 120 2.66 -16.03 23.33
N GLY A 121 2.03 -15.13 22.56
CA GLY A 121 1.57 -13.81 23.02
C GLY A 121 2.55 -12.67 22.80
N GLN A 122 3.72 -12.93 22.25
CA GLN A 122 4.65 -11.90 21.84
C GLN A 122 4.18 -11.22 20.53
N SER A 123 4.25 -9.90 20.50
CA SER A 123 3.99 -9.16 19.27
C SER A 123 5.16 -9.31 18.29
N LEU A 124 4.84 -9.54 17.03
CA LEU A 124 5.83 -9.66 15.94
C LEU A 124 5.87 -8.37 15.12
N PRO A 125 7.05 -7.78 14.92
CA PRO A 125 7.17 -6.62 14.05
C PRO A 125 6.84 -7.01 12.61
N TYR A 126 6.08 -6.16 11.93
CA TYR A 126 5.81 -6.30 10.51
C TYR A 126 6.28 -5.09 9.73
N GLN A 127 6.60 -5.31 8.47
CA GLN A 127 6.83 -4.28 7.47
C GLN A 127 5.98 -4.60 6.25
N LEU A 128 5.12 -3.67 5.90
CA LEU A 128 4.32 -3.70 4.71
C LEU A 128 4.88 -2.70 3.71
N ARG A 129 5.11 -3.14 2.49
CA ARG A 129 5.54 -2.27 1.39
C ARG A 129 4.69 -2.56 0.17
N GLY A 130 4.34 -1.52 -0.56
CA GLY A 130 3.54 -1.72 -1.75
C GLY A 130 3.52 -0.53 -2.69
N LYS A 131 2.74 -0.71 -3.73
CA LYS A 131 2.46 0.30 -4.74
C LYS A 131 0.99 0.23 -5.16
N LEU A 132 0.40 1.39 -5.30
CA LEU A 132 -0.92 1.60 -5.86
C LEU A 132 -0.74 2.21 -7.26
N ALA A 133 -1.30 1.59 -8.28
CA ALA A 133 -1.30 2.14 -9.62
C ALA A 133 -2.35 3.26 -9.70
N ASP A 134 -1.94 4.43 -10.18
CA ASP A 134 -2.74 5.65 -10.29
C ASP A 134 -2.86 6.02 -11.77
N GLY A 135 -3.67 5.23 -12.49
CA GLY A 135 -3.86 5.40 -13.92
C GLY A 135 -2.61 5.13 -14.79
N PRO A 136 -2.66 5.51 -16.07
CA PRO A 136 -1.62 5.14 -17.05
C PRO A 136 -0.24 5.77 -16.82
N PHE A 137 -0.14 6.78 -15.95
CA PHE A 137 1.09 7.55 -15.77
C PHE A 137 1.55 7.68 -14.31
N GLY A 138 0.85 7.04 -13.37
CA GLY A 138 1.12 7.20 -11.95
C GLY A 138 1.33 5.89 -11.21
N THR A 139 2.21 5.93 -10.20
CA THR A 139 2.34 4.87 -9.21
C THR A 139 2.68 5.52 -7.88
N ARG A 140 1.88 5.24 -6.86
CA ARG A 140 2.14 5.67 -5.49
C ARG A 140 2.72 4.52 -4.70
N ARG A 141 3.92 4.72 -4.17
CA ARG A 141 4.52 3.77 -3.24
C ARG A 141 4.08 4.09 -1.82
N PHE A 142 3.91 3.05 -1.04
CA PHE A 142 3.58 3.17 0.37
C PHE A 142 4.38 2.17 1.20
N SER A 143 4.52 2.47 2.47
CA SER A 143 5.06 1.56 3.48
C SER A 143 4.32 1.80 4.79
N ASP A 144 4.09 0.71 5.52
CA ASP A 144 3.55 0.72 6.85
C ASP A 144 4.35 -0.27 7.72
N SER A 145 4.45 -0.01 9.01
CA SER A 145 5.17 -0.88 9.95
C SER A 145 4.52 -0.81 11.32
N GLY A 146 4.52 -1.92 12.01
CA GLY A 146 3.91 -2.00 13.32
C GLY A 146 4.20 -3.34 13.98
N GLN A 147 3.33 -3.69 14.91
CA GLN A 147 3.42 -4.96 15.62
C GLN A 147 2.10 -5.72 15.46
N LEU A 148 2.19 -6.97 15.00
CA LEU A 148 1.08 -7.91 14.95
C LEU A 148 1.06 -8.70 16.24
N THR A 149 -0.01 -8.56 17.01
CA THR A 149 -0.26 -9.44 18.15
C THR A 149 -1.05 -10.65 17.64
N TRP A 150 -0.42 -11.84 17.67
CA TRP A 150 -1.12 -13.06 17.31
C TRP A 150 -2.13 -13.39 18.42
N PRO A 151 -3.43 -13.58 18.10
CA PRO A 151 -4.38 -13.98 19.11
C PRO A 151 -3.94 -15.31 19.73
N PRO A 152 -4.06 -15.50 21.05
CA PRO A 152 -3.78 -16.78 21.68
C PRO A 152 -4.65 -17.85 21.01
N ALA A 153 -4.08 -19.02 20.76
CA ALA A 153 -4.81 -20.14 20.19
C ALA A 153 -6.07 -20.38 21.05
N GLN A 154 -7.26 -20.20 20.46
CA GLN A 154 -8.49 -20.53 21.15
C GLN A 154 -8.47 -22.03 21.44
N PRO A 155 -8.67 -22.45 22.70
CA PRO A 155 -8.79 -23.86 22.99
C PRO A 155 -9.99 -24.39 22.21
N ALA A 156 -9.75 -25.44 21.43
CA ALA A 156 -10.82 -26.13 20.73
C ALA A 156 -11.91 -26.49 21.72
N LEU A 157 -13.09 -25.91 21.56
CA LEU A 157 -14.27 -26.34 22.34
C LEU A 157 -14.51 -27.83 22.03
N ARG A 158 -14.38 -28.65 23.06
CA ARG A 158 -14.74 -30.05 23.02
C ARG A 158 -16.24 -30.22 23.07
#